data_ff9c0124ece99b103685320f5dd54a6d
#
_entry.id   ff9c0124ece99b103685320f5dd54a6d
#
_cell.length_a   1.000
_cell.length_b   1.000
_cell.length_c   1.000
_cell.angle_alpha   90.00
_cell.angle_beta   90.00
_cell.angle_gamma   90.00
#
_symmetry.space_group_name_H-M   'P 1'
#
loop_
_entity.id
_entity.type
_entity.pdbx_description
1 polymer ?
#
loop_
_entity_poly.entity_id
_entity_poly.type
_entity_poly.pdbx_seq_one_letter_code
_entity_poly.pdbx_strand_id
1 'polypeptide(L)'
;MRSGNLTDWGFMKAKTIWALTDGKAGMINQARGLASAIAREMGGKVVEKLVVPQTPWSFLPAGFWPPGISGAGYGSDDIGAPWPEIVVSCGRHAIGPAVWIKRKNEGRTAIVHAQNPRTATRQFNLVVAQSHDALKGANVIIVQGSMHDITDGSLSAARQKWSDKFVGLPRPLVAVLIGGSNKTYRMTADVTRQMADDLLRMKAANACGLLVTASRRTGKENWMILRDMLSQPDVYFWDGDGDNPYQAFLAIADAFLVSADSVNMVSEACFTGKPVYILPLEGGAGTKFERFHLEMRDAGHTKTFVGD
;
A
#
# COMPACT_ATOMS: atom_id res chain seq x y z
N MET A 1 -3.18 19.12 21.12
CA MET A 1 -2.18 18.13 20.68
C MET A 1 -0.93 18.89 20.26
N ARG A 2 0.20 18.68 20.94
CA ARG A 2 1.46 19.34 20.55
C ARG A 2 1.96 18.65 19.28
N SER A 3 2.06 19.39 18.18
CA SER A 3 2.80 18.97 16.99
C SER A 3 4.27 18.88 17.39
N GLY A 4 4.74 17.68 17.74
CA GLY A 4 6.17 17.44 17.89
C GLY A 4 6.82 17.67 16.53
N ASN A 5 7.63 18.72 16.44
CA ASN A 5 8.41 18.99 15.24
C ASN A 5 9.33 17.79 14.98
N LEU A 6 9.32 17.23 13.78
CA LEU A 6 10.26 16.18 13.34
C LEU A 6 11.74 16.56 13.57
N THR A 7 12.02 17.86 13.66
CA THR A 7 13.35 18.42 13.98
C THR A 7 13.86 18.05 15.38
N ASP A 8 13.01 17.77 16.35
CA ASP A 8 13.41 17.41 17.72
C ASP A 8 13.94 15.97 17.85
N TRP A 9 13.85 15.16 16.79
CA TRP A 9 14.32 13.77 16.80
C TRP A 9 15.81 13.60 16.44
N GLY A 10 16.56 14.70 16.35
CA GLY A 10 18.00 14.66 16.07
C GLY A 10 18.35 14.29 14.62
N PHE A 11 17.40 14.43 13.69
CA PHE A 11 17.66 14.22 12.26
C PHE A 11 18.47 15.41 11.71
N MET A 12 19.75 15.16 11.43
CA MET A 12 20.53 16.07 10.57
C MET A 12 19.90 16.05 9.17
N LYS A 13 20.08 17.13 8.39
CA LYS A 13 19.58 17.24 7.01
C LYS A 13 19.99 16.00 6.21
N ALA A 14 19.02 15.11 5.95
CA ALA A 14 19.29 13.84 5.30
C ALA A 14 19.68 14.04 3.84
N LYS A 15 20.77 13.39 3.41
CA LYS A 15 21.21 13.37 2.02
C LYS A 15 20.77 12.10 1.29
N THR A 16 20.73 10.97 2.00
CA THR A 16 20.31 9.68 1.44
C THR A 16 19.40 8.95 2.40
N ILE A 17 18.26 8.49 1.90
CA ILE A 17 17.27 7.72 2.64
C ILE A 17 17.08 6.38 1.92
N TRP A 18 17.29 5.27 2.61
CA TRP A 18 17.01 3.97 2.04
C TRP A 18 15.60 3.50 2.40
N ALA A 19 14.81 3.14 1.38
CA ALA A 19 13.53 2.44 1.54
C ALA A 19 13.80 0.93 1.46
N LEU A 20 13.84 0.25 2.61
CA LEU A 20 14.29 -1.14 2.75
C LEU A 20 13.11 -2.09 2.94
N THR A 21 12.96 -3.08 2.06
CA THR A 21 11.83 -4.03 2.08
C THR A 21 12.22 -5.45 1.68
N ASP A 22 11.27 -6.39 1.82
CA ASP A 22 11.39 -7.78 1.33
C ASP A 22 10.75 -8.00 -0.06
N GLY A 23 10.48 -6.94 -0.83
CA GLY A 23 10.00 -7.00 -2.21
C GLY A 23 8.49 -7.18 -2.38
N LYS A 24 7.71 -7.29 -1.30
CA LYS A 24 6.25 -7.34 -1.43
C LYS A 24 5.70 -5.96 -1.79
N ALA A 25 4.85 -5.87 -2.82
CA ALA A 25 4.34 -4.61 -3.36
C ALA A 25 3.78 -3.67 -2.28
N GLY A 26 2.95 -4.18 -1.36
CA GLY A 26 2.42 -3.37 -0.25
C GLY A 26 3.48 -2.85 0.72
N MET A 27 4.60 -3.56 0.89
CA MET A 27 5.72 -3.10 1.73
C MET A 27 6.55 -2.06 0.99
N ILE A 28 6.79 -2.25 -0.30
CA ILE A 28 7.49 -1.28 -1.15
C ILE A 28 6.74 0.06 -1.14
N ASN A 29 5.42 0.05 -1.40
CA ASN A 29 4.63 1.27 -1.44
C ASN A 29 4.69 2.05 -0.12
N GLN A 30 4.60 1.35 1.01
CA GLN A 30 4.64 1.99 2.33
C GLN A 30 6.03 2.53 2.68
N ALA A 31 7.09 1.74 2.45
CA ALA A 31 8.45 2.20 2.71
C ALA A 31 8.82 3.39 1.80
N ARG A 32 8.50 3.30 0.51
CA ARG A 32 8.74 4.36 -0.47
C ARG A 32 7.94 5.62 -0.12
N GLY A 33 6.65 5.47 0.17
CA GLY A 33 5.78 6.59 0.52
C GLY A 33 6.30 7.36 1.74
N LEU A 34 6.65 6.65 2.82
CA LEU A 34 7.19 7.26 4.03
C LEU A 34 8.58 7.86 3.78
N ALA A 35 9.48 7.15 3.05
CA ALA A 35 10.79 7.66 2.69
C ALA A 35 10.72 8.92 1.82
N SER A 36 9.79 8.93 0.85
CA SER A 36 9.56 10.08 -0.03
C SER A 36 8.99 11.28 0.73
N ALA A 37 8.09 11.05 1.69
CA ALA A 37 7.59 12.12 2.56
C ALA A 37 8.73 12.74 3.39
N ILE A 38 9.58 11.92 4.02
CA ILE A 38 10.76 12.38 4.76
C ILE A 38 11.73 13.13 3.84
N ALA A 39 11.97 12.60 2.64
CA ALA A 39 12.89 13.21 1.67
C ALA A 39 12.42 14.61 1.23
N ARG A 40 11.12 14.80 1.02
CA ARG A 40 10.55 16.12 0.66
C ARG A 40 10.77 17.15 1.77
N GLU A 41 10.52 16.76 3.02
CA GLU A 41 10.67 17.67 4.18
C GLU A 41 12.14 18.01 4.48
N MET A 42 13.04 17.04 4.30
CA MET A 42 14.44 17.18 4.71
C MET A 42 15.39 17.49 3.55
N GLY A 43 14.92 17.49 2.32
CA GLY A 43 15.75 17.70 1.13
C GLY A 43 16.68 16.53 0.85
N GLY A 44 16.17 15.29 0.90
CA GLY A 44 16.92 14.05 0.69
C GLY A 44 16.64 13.35 -0.63
N LYS A 45 17.42 12.30 -0.93
CA LYS A 45 17.24 11.36 -2.04
C LYS A 45 16.83 10.00 -1.51
N VAL A 46 15.77 9.42 -2.09
CA VAL A 46 15.34 8.05 -1.77
C VAL A 46 16.06 7.04 -2.67
N VAL A 47 16.57 5.96 -2.05
CA VAL A 47 17.13 4.79 -2.73
C VAL A 47 16.38 3.57 -2.22
N GLU A 48 15.74 2.83 -3.12
CA GLU A 48 15.09 1.57 -2.77
C GLU A 48 16.15 0.48 -2.56
N LYS A 49 15.93 -0.35 -1.54
CA LYS A 49 16.79 -1.49 -1.21
C LYS A 49 15.95 -2.71 -0.93
N LEU A 50 16.25 -3.79 -1.64
CA LEU A 50 15.60 -5.07 -1.53
C LEU A 50 16.43 -6.05 -0.70
N VAL A 51 15.82 -6.71 0.28
CA VAL A 51 16.39 -7.84 1.00
C VAL A 51 15.49 -9.05 0.82
N VAL A 52 15.93 -10.01 0.01
CA VAL A 52 15.24 -11.27 -0.19
C VAL A 52 15.65 -12.25 0.92
N PRO A 53 14.74 -12.63 1.82
CA PRO A 53 15.10 -13.55 2.91
C PRO A 53 15.32 -14.96 2.38
N GLN A 54 16.46 -15.58 2.72
CA GLN A 54 16.71 -16.99 2.41
C GLN A 54 16.22 -17.95 3.51
N THR A 55 16.01 -19.21 3.15
CA THR A 55 15.68 -20.28 4.08
C THR A 55 16.89 -20.56 5.00
N PRO A 56 16.70 -20.79 6.33
CA PRO A 56 15.42 -20.88 7.04
C PRO A 56 14.87 -19.53 7.54
N TRP A 57 15.59 -18.44 7.38
CA TRP A 57 15.30 -17.12 7.95
C TRP A 57 13.97 -16.52 7.43
N SER A 58 13.55 -16.93 6.24
CA SER A 58 12.25 -16.53 5.66
C SER A 58 11.04 -16.96 6.51
N PHE A 59 11.16 -17.99 7.33
CA PHE A 59 10.08 -18.52 8.19
C PHE A 59 10.12 -17.97 9.62
N LEU A 60 11.26 -17.45 10.07
CA LEU A 60 11.47 -17.05 11.45
C LEU A 60 10.87 -15.66 11.75
N PRO A 61 10.46 -15.40 13.00
CA PRO A 61 10.08 -14.05 13.45
C PRO A 61 11.25 -13.07 13.32
N ALA A 62 10.92 -11.76 13.24
CA ALA A 62 11.91 -10.68 13.05
C ALA A 62 13.05 -10.68 14.09
N GLY A 63 12.76 -11.07 15.34
CA GLY A 63 13.76 -11.13 16.41
C GLY A 63 14.82 -12.24 16.27
N PHE A 64 14.60 -13.19 15.37
CA PHE A 64 15.51 -14.31 15.08
C PHE A 64 16.30 -14.12 13.78
N TRP A 65 16.27 -12.93 13.20
CA TRP A 65 17.12 -12.65 12.04
C TRP A 65 18.59 -12.81 12.42
N PRO A 66 19.41 -13.48 11.58
CA PRO A 66 20.81 -13.72 11.90
C PRO A 66 21.59 -12.40 11.99
N PRO A 67 22.71 -12.37 12.71
CA PRO A 67 23.58 -11.20 12.76
C PRO A 67 23.97 -10.72 11.34
N GLY A 68 23.84 -9.42 11.13
CA GLY A 68 24.20 -8.83 9.83
C GLY A 68 23.16 -9.02 8.75
N ILE A 69 23.65 -9.22 7.54
CA ILE A 69 22.86 -9.48 6.33
C ILE A 69 22.95 -10.93 5.85
N SER A 70 23.52 -11.82 6.68
CA SER A 70 23.70 -13.25 6.32
C SER A 70 22.37 -14.00 6.07
N GLY A 71 21.24 -13.42 6.50
CA GLY A 71 19.90 -13.90 6.16
C GLY A 71 19.39 -13.45 4.78
N ALA A 72 20.10 -12.54 4.11
CA ALA A 72 19.78 -12.08 2.76
C ALA A 72 20.26 -13.11 1.73
N GLY A 73 19.34 -13.50 0.84
CA GLY A 73 19.58 -14.46 -0.21
C GLY A 73 19.87 -13.83 -1.56
N TYR A 74 19.97 -14.68 -2.56
CA TYR A 74 20.13 -14.29 -3.95
C TYR A 74 19.01 -13.34 -4.40
N GLY A 75 19.37 -12.30 -5.16
CA GLY A 75 18.45 -11.26 -5.60
C GLY A 75 18.29 -10.11 -4.60
N SER A 76 18.97 -10.13 -3.44
CA SER A 76 19.08 -8.96 -2.58
C SER A 76 20.02 -7.93 -3.17
N ASP A 77 19.71 -6.65 -2.91
CA ASP A 77 20.64 -5.57 -3.23
C ASP A 77 21.88 -5.60 -2.32
N ASP A 78 22.95 -4.95 -2.76
CA ASP A 78 24.11 -4.69 -1.91
C ASP A 78 23.72 -3.76 -0.76
N ILE A 79 23.93 -4.23 0.46
CA ILE A 79 23.69 -3.51 1.72
C ILE A 79 25.05 -3.17 2.35
N GLY A 80 25.78 -2.28 1.70
CA GLY A 80 27.10 -1.82 2.12
C GLY A 80 27.21 -0.31 2.20
N ALA A 81 28.39 0.19 2.63
CA ALA A 81 28.69 1.62 2.60
C ALA A 81 28.76 2.16 1.15
N PRO A 82 28.46 3.45 0.92
CA PRO A 82 28.18 4.49 1.93
C PRO A 82 26.82 4.32 2.60
N TRP A 83 26.80 4.47 3.93
CA TRP A 83 25.58 4.30 4.71
C TRP A 83 24.63 5.48 4.56
N PRO A 84 23.30 5.24 4.57
CA PRO A 84 22.31 6.31 4.53
C PRO A 84 22.20 7.01 5.90
N GLU A 85 21.72 8.23 5.89
CA GLU A 85 21.35 8.94 7.10
C GLU A 85 20.10 8.35 7.75
N ILE A 86 19.15 7.88 6.91
CA ILE A 86 17.90 7.28 7.38
C ILE A 86 17.63 5.97 6.61
N VAL A 87 17.20 4.95 7.35
CA VAL A 87 16.59 3.76 6.78
C VAL A 87 15.11 3.75 7.13
N VAL A 88 14.24 3.79 6.12
CA VAL A 88 12.83 3.51 6.25
C VAL A 88 12.61 2.03 5.94
N SER A 89 12.36 1.23 6.96
CA SER A 89 12.14 -0.22 6.81
C SER A 89 10.65 -0.56 6.87
N CYS A 90 10.20 -1.51 6.04
CA CYS A 90 8.84 -2.03 6.10
C CYS A 90 8.84 -3.55 5.95
N GLY A 91 8.06 -4.21 6.80
CA GLY A 91 7.96 -5.66 6.87
C GLY A 91 9.01 -6.31 7.77
N ARG A 92 8.69 -7.53 8.23
CA ARG A 92 9.49 -8.23 9.27
C ARG A 92 10.93 -8.53 8.86
N HIS A 93 11.18 -8.80 7.57
CA HIS A 93 12.50 -9.18 7.08
C HIS A 93 13.43 -7.98 6.88
N ALA A 94 12.89 -6.76 6.83
CA ALA A 94 13.69 -5.54 6.76
C ALA A 94 14.21 -5.08 8.13
N ILE A 95 13.67 -5.60 9.24
CA ILE A 95 14.02 -5.16 10.60
C ILE A 95 15.48 -5.49 10.94
N GLY A 96 15.88 -6.75 10.80
CA GLY A 96 17.24 -7.20 11.11
C GLY A 96 18.30 -6.43 10.32
N PRO A 97 18.21 -6.36 9.00
CA PRO A 97 19.12 -5.54 8.17
C PRO A 97 19.16 -4.07 8.58
N ALA A 98 18.00 -3.44 8.86
CA ALA A 98 17.96 -2.04 9.29
C ALA A 98 18.73 -1.83 10.62
N VAL A 99 18.50 -2.69 11.61
CA VAL A 99 19.20 -2.64 12.90
C VAL A 99 20.72 -2.89 12.72
N TRP A 100 21.09 -3.78 11.81
CA TRP A 100 22.48 -4.05 11.50
C TRP A 100 23.17 -2.85 10.84
N ILE A 101 22.52 -2.17 9.87
CA ILE A 101 23.02 -0.95 9.24
C ILE A 101 23.32 0.11 10.31
N LYS A 102 22.37 0.35 11.22
CA LYS A 102 22.56 1.33 12.32
C LYS A 102 23.79 0.98 13.16
N ARG A 103 23.98 -0.29 13.51
CA ARG A 103 25.14 -0.73 14.29
C ARG A 103 26.45 -0.54 13.53
N LYS A 104 26.48 -0.89 12.22
CA LYS A 104 27.66 -0.73 11.36
C LYS A 104 28.03 0.72 11.13
N ASN A 105 27.07 1.63 11.11
CA ASN A 105 27.30 3.07 11.04
C ASN A 105 27.39 3.73 12.43
N GLU A 106 27.73 2.97 13.47
CA GLU A 106 27.98 3.48 14.84
C GLU A 106 26.81 4.33 15.39
N GLY A 107 25.58 3.97 15.04
CA GLY A 107 24.37 4.69 15.45
C GLY A 107 24.04 5.96 14.66
N ARG A 108 24.86 6.35 13.68
CA ARG A 108 24.65 7.55 12.86
C ARG A 108 23.49 7.43 11.89
N THR A 109 23.07 6.21 11.52
CA THR A 109 21.86 5.97 10.74
C THR A 109 20.64 5.91 11.63
N ALA A 110 19.64 6.75 11.36
CA ALA A 110 18.34 6.66 12.01
C ALA A 110 17.47 5.58 11.34
N ILE A 111 16.70 4.84 12.15
CA ILE A 111 15.74 3.86 11.64
C ILE A 111 14.31 4.34 11.88
N VAL A 112 13.54 4.47 10.80
CA VAL A 112 12.09 4.64 10.81
C VAL A 112 11.46 3.34 10.32
N HIS A 113 10.56 2.74 11.12
CA HIS A 113 9.88 1.52 10.71
C HIS A 113 8.42 1.78 10.38
N ALA A 114 7.99 1.34 9.22
CA ALA A 114 6.60 1.39 8.78
C ALA A 114 5.87 0.11 9.21
N GLN A 115 4.68 0.24 9.80
CA GLN A 115 3.82 -0.79 10.40
C GLN A 115 4.25 -1.21 11.82
N ASN A 116 3.45 -2.12 12.41
CA ASN A 116 3.77 -2.74 13.69
C ASN A 116 4.95 -3.73 13.51
N PRO A 117 6.12 -3.49 14.12
CA PRO A 117 7.29 -4.33 13.96
C PRO A 117 7.16 -5.69 14.63
N ARG A 118 6.17 -5.88 15.53
CA ARG A 118 5.99 -7.08 16.37
C ARG A 118 7.24 -7.45 17.17
N THR A 119 8.03 -6.45 17.51
CA THR A 119 9.22 -6.52 18.36
C THR A 119 9.36 -5.22 19.14
N ALA A 120 10.35 -5.12 20.04
CA ALA A 120 10.55 -3.95 20.89
C ALA A 120 10.76 -2.67 20.06
N THR A 121 9.90 -1.67 20.23
CA THR A 121 9.96 -0.40 19.48
C THR A 121 11.23 0.39 19.74
N ARG A 122 11.87 0.23 20.92
CA ARG A 122 13.11 0.91 21.29
C ARG A 122 14.31 0.67 20.34
N GLN A 123 14.23 -0.31 19.45
CA GLN A 123 15.26 -0.56 18.43
C GLN A 123 15.25 0.49 17.31
N PHE A 124 14.12 1.18 17.14
CA PHE A 124 13.88 2.18 16.10
C PHE A 124 13.96 3.58 16.69
N ASN A 125 14.34 4.55 15.87
CA ASN A 125 14.21 5.97 16.22
C ASN A 125 12.73 6.38 16.18
N LEU A 126 11.98 5.84 15.21
CA LEU A 126 10.56 6.09 15.04
C LEU A 126 9.85 4.85 14.48
N VAL A 127 8.64 4.60 14.92
CA VAL A 127 7.71 3.62 14.31
C VAL A 127 6.47 4.37 13.86
N VAL A 128 6.11 4.24 12.59
CA VAL A 128 4.86 4.76 12.03
C VAL A 128 3.92 3.57 11.84
N ALA A 129 2.95 3.43 12.73
CA ALA A 129 2.00 2.31 12.76
C ALA A 129 0.59 2.77 12.38
N GLN A 130 -0.18 1.85 11.84
CA GLN A 130 -1.58 2.08 11.51
C GLN A 130 -2.45 1.97 12.76
N SER A 131 -3.53 2.73 12.85
CA SER A 131 -4.45 2.77 14.00
C SER A 131 -4.98 1.37 14.36
N HIS A 132 -5.33 0.57 13.36
CA HIS A 132 -5.85 -0.78 13.54
C HIS A 132 -4.82 -1.81 14.10
N ASP A 133 -3.53 -1.47 14.14
CA ASP A 133 -2.48 -2.29 14.76
C ASP A 133 -2.39 -2.09 16.29
N ALA A 134 -3.07 -1.08 16.85
CA ALA A 134 -3.16 -0.77 18.29
C ALA A 134 -1.80 -0.69 19.01
N LEU A 135 -0.73 -0.27 18.31
CA LEU A 135 0.61 -0.15 18.85
C LEU A 135 0.74 1.13 19.69
N LYS A 136 1.44 1.04 20.83
CA LYS A 136 1.74 2.19 21.70
C LYS A 136 3.22 2.25 22.02
N GLY A 137 3.76 3.46 22.19
CA GLY A 137 5.16 3.68 22.55
C GLY A 137 5.55 5.16 22.47
N ALA A 138 6.59 5.56 23.18
CA ALA A 138 7.08 6.94 23.18
C ALA A 138 7.60 7.39 21.80
N ASN A 139 8.07 6.43 21.01
CA ASN A 139 8.57 6.63 19.64
C ASN A 139 7.62 6.05 18.58
N VAL A 140 6.29 6.06 18.84
CA VAL A 140 5.28 5.55 17.91
C VAL A 140 4.38 6.69 17.47
N ILE A 141 4.25 6.86 16.17
CA ILE A 141 3.24 7.72 15.55
C ILE A 141 2.16 6.81 14.95
N ILE A 142 0.90 7.12 15.25
CA ILE A 142 -0.24 6.41 14.69
C ILE A 142 -0.81 7.21 13.53
N VAL A 143 -1.00 6.53 12.39
CA VAL A 143 -1.63 7.09 11.20
C VAL A 143 -2.90 6.31 10.87
N GLN A 144 -3.88 7.02 10.32
CA GLN A 144 -5.07 6.41 9.76
C GLN A 144 -4.77 5.96 8.32
N GLY A 145 -5.19 4.76 7.97
CA GLY A 145 -4.87 4.21 6.66
C GLY A 145 -3.43 3.72 6.52
N SER A 146 -3.01 3.51 5.29
CA SER A 146 -1.68 3.02 4.91
C SER A 146 -0.84 4.13 4.29
N MET A 147 0.44 4.14 4.60
CA MET A 147 1.38 5.03 3.91
C MET A 147 1.49 4.64 2.44
N HIS A 148 1.56 5.61 1.56
CA HIS A 148 1.69 5.43 0.11
C HIS A 148 2.50 6.58 -0.51
N ASP A 149 2.91 6.43 -1.75
CA ASP A 149 3.71 7.42 -2.49
C ASP A 149 2.86 8.27 -3.46
N ILE A 150 1.54 8.13 -3.43
CA ILE A 150 0.63 8.95 -4.23
C ILE A 150 0.71 10.40 -3.75
N THR A 151 0.84 11.33 -4.69
CA THR A 151 0.87 12.77 -4.47
C THR A 151 0.00 13.47 -5.52
N ASP A 152 -0.41 14.72 -5.24
CA ASP A 152 -1.15 15.52 -6.22
C ASP A 152 -0.38 15.68 -7.54
N GLY A 153 0.95 15.83 -7.44
CA GLY A 153 1.83 15.89 -8.62
C GLY A 153 1.82 14.60 -9.44
N SER A 154 1.90 13.43 -8.78
CA SER A 154 1.84 12.12 -9.48
C SER A 154 0.47 11.88 -10.12
N LEU A 155 -0.61 12.27 -9.44
CA LEU A 155 -1.97 12.18 -10.00
C LEU A 155 -2.16 13.14 -11.18
N SER A 156 -1.64 14.36 -11.10
CA SER A 156 -1.69 15.33 -12.20
C SER A 156 -0.96 14.81 -13.45
N ALA A 157 0.25 14.29 -13.27
CA ALA A 157 1.03 13.69 -14.34
C ALA A 157 0.33 12.47 -14.97
N ALA A 158 -0.26 11.59 -14.12
CA ALA A 158 -1.01 10.44 -14.60
C ALA A 158 -2.27 10.87 -15.37
N ARG A 159 -2.99 11.89 -14.90
CA ARG A 159 -4.14 12.46 -15.60
C ARG A 159 -3.73 12.96 -16.99
N GLN A 160 -2.65 13.75 -17.08
CA GLN A 160 -2.17 14.28 -18.35
C GLN A 160 -1.79 13.18 -19.34
N LYS A 161 -1.14 12.11 -18.86
CA LYS A 161 -0.70 10.99 -19.72
C LYS A 161 -1.87 10.17 -20.27
N TRP A 162 -2.97 10.02 -19.50
CA TRP A 162 -3.99 9.02 -19.77
C TRP A 162 -5.37 9.56 -20.11
N SER A 163 -5.62 10.88 -19.99
CA SER A 163 -6.95 11.48 -20.18
C SER A 163 -7.58 11.08 -21.52
N ASP A 164 -6.82 11.16 -22.60
CA ASP A 164 -7.33 10.91 -23.96
C ASP A 164 -7.81 9.47 -24.16
N LYS A 165 -7.22 8.51 -23.40
CA LYS A 165 -7.60 7.09 -23.51
C LYS A 165 -9.00 6.80 -22.98
N PHE A 166 -9.54 7.64 -22.11
CA PHE A 166 -10.83 7.41 -21.44
C PHE A 166 -11.92 8.40 -21.86
N VAL A 167 -11.65 9.30 -22.84
CA VAL A 167 -12.61 10.33 -23.32
C VAL A 167 -13.92 9.73 -23.82
N GLY A 168 -13.88 8.54 -24.44
CA GLY A 168 -15.08 7.87 -24.97
C GLY A 168 -15.96 7.17 -23.94
N LEU A 169 -15.54 7.08 -22.68
CA LEU A 169 -16.32 6.42 -21.63
C LEU A 169 -17.35 7.38 -21.02
N PRO A 170 -18.57 6.87 -20.70
CA PRO A 170 -19.60 7.70 -20.07
C PRO A 170 -19.18 8.15 -18.67
N ARG A 171 -19.69 9.31 -18.27
CA ARG A 171 -19.50 9.84 -16.93
C ARG A 171 -20.77 9.71 -16.10
N PRO A 172 -20.64 9.51 -14.75
CA PRO A 172 -19.39 9.48 -14.00
C PRO A 172 -18.51 8.26 -14.29
N LEU A 173 -17.18 8.38 -14.13
CA LEU A 173 -16.24 7.26 -14.21
C LEU A 173 -16.03 6.66 -12.82
N VAL A 174 -16.24 5.36 -12.69
CA VAL A 174 -16.03 4.62 -11.44
C VAL A 174 -14.82 3.70 -11.59
N ALA A 175 -13.80 3.89 -10.76
CA ALA A 175 -12.66 2.98 -10.72
C ALA A 175 -12.96 1.78 -9.81
N VAL A 176 -12.78 0.58 -10.34
CA VAL A 176 -12.95 -0.71 -9.64
C VAL A 176 -11.58 -1.32 -9.40
N LEU A 177 -11.13 -1.27 -8.14
CA LEU A 177 -9.79 -1.69 -7.73
C LEU A 177 -9.90 -3.03 -6.98
N ILE A 178 -9.51 -4.12 -7.65
CA ILE A 178 -9.73 -5.48 -7.15
C ILE A 178 -8.42 -6.08 -6.63
N GLY A 179 -8.40 -6.43 -5.35
CA GLY A 179 -7.34 -7.17 -4.70
C GLY A 179 -7.44 -8.67 -4.96
N GLY A 180 -8.01 -9.41 -4.03
CA GLY A 180 -8.21 -10.85 -4.13
C GLY A 180 -8.02 -11.59 -2.81
N SER A 181 -7.80 -12.89 -2.89
CA SER A 181 -7.64 -13.74 -1.70
C SER A 181 -6.34 -13.45 -0.95
N ASN A 182 -6.43 -13.53 0.38
CA ASN A 182 -5.30 -13.48 1.28
C ASN A 182 -5.55 -14.41 2.50
N LYS A 183 -4.80 -14.29 3.59
CA LYS A 183 -4.99 -15.11 4.81
C LYS A 183 -6.31 -14.85 5.53
N THR A 184 -6.96 -13.72 5.28
CA THR A 184 -8.16 -13.24 5.97
C THR A 184 -9.39 -13.28 5.07
N TYR A 185 -9.21 -12.96 3.80
CA TYR A 185 -10.30 -12.87 2.82
C TYR A 185 -10.19 -13.94 1.75
N ARG A 186 -11.35 -14.41 1.31
CA ARG A 186 -11.49 -15.34 0.18
C ARG A 186 -12.29 -14.69 -0.93
N MET A 187 -11.77 -14.79 -2.13
CA MET A 187 -12.43 -14.40 -3.38
C MET A 187 -12.63 -15.67 -4.19
N THR A 188 -13.78 -16.29 -4.03
CA THR A 188 -14.18 -17.49 -4.78
C THR A 188 -14.73 -17.10 -6.15
N ALA A 189 -14.92 -18.09 -7.05
CA ALA A 189 -15.54 -17.85 -8.35
C ALA A 189 -16.99 -17.31 -8.19
N ASP A 190 -17.73 -17.79 -7.20
CA ASP A 190 -19.12 -17.34 -6.95
C ASP A 190 -19.14 -15.89 -6.42
N VAL A 191 -18.27 -15.55 -5.46
CA VAL A 191 -18.09 -14.16 -4.99
C VAL A 191 -17.72 -13.25 -6.15
N THR A 192 -16.87 -13.74 -7.07
CA THR A 192 -16.42 -12.97 -8.24
C THR A 192 -17.56 -12.73 -9.23
N ARG A 193 -18.38 -13.75 -9.51
CA ARG A 193 -19.55 -13.60 -10.37
C ARG A 193 -20.56 -12.63 -9.76
N GLN A 194 -20.89 -12.80 -8.48
CA GLN A 194 -21.79 -11.89 -7.78
C GLN A 194 -21.29 -10.43 -7.82
N MET A 195 -19.98 -10.23 -7.57
CA MET A 195 -19.36 -8.92 -7.67
C MET A 195 -19.52 -8.33 -9.08
N ALA A 196 -19.26 -9.11 -10.12
CA ALA A 196 -19.42 -8.65 -11.50
C ALA A 196 -20.87 -8.26 -11.82
N ASP A 197 -21.86 -9.07 -11.39
CA ASP A 197 -23.28 -8.78 -11.56
C ASP A 197 -23.69 -7.49 -10.83
N ASP A 198 -23.20 -7.28 -9.58
CA ASP A 198 -23.46 -6.07 -8.81
C ASP A 198 -22.86 -4.83 -9.49
N LEU A 199 -21.64 -4.96 -10.01
CA LEU A 199 -20.98 -3.89 -10.77
C LEU A 199 -21.76 -3.52 -12.03
N LEU A 200 -22.28 -4.51 -12.76
CA LEU A 200 -23.08 -4.27 -13.98
C LEU A 200 -24.43 -3.62 -13.64
N ARG A 201 -25.09 -4.04 -12.55
CA ARG A 201 -26.33 -3.41 -12.08
C ARG A 201 -26.10 -1.96 -11.69
N MET A 202 -25.09 -1.71 -10.86
CA MET A 202 -24.71 -0.35 -10.45
C MET A 202 -24.35 0.52 -11.66
N LYS A 203 -23.56 -0.02 -12.61
CA LYS A 203 -23.22 0.65 -13.85
C LYS A 203 -24.46 1.06 -14.66
N ALA A 204 -25.41 0.15 -14.82
CA ALA A 204 -26.65 0.41 -15.55
C ALA A 204 -27.53 1.45 -14.83
N ALA A 205 -27.67 1.34 -13.50
CA ALA A 205 -28.47 2.26 -12.70
C ALA A 205 -27.94 3.71 -12.71
N ASN A 206 -26.60 3.87 -12.81
CA ASN A 206 -25.95 5.18 -12.78
C ASN A 206 -25.47 5.67 -14.14
N ALA A 207 -25.70 4.92 -15.22
CA ALA A 207 -25.23 5.24 -16.59
C ALA A 207 -23.73 5.61 -16.62
N CYS A 208 -22.90 4.92 -15.84
CA CYS A 208 -21.48 5.28 -15.64
C CYS A 208 -20.54 4.39 -16.45
N GLY A 209 -19.30 4.90 -16.67
CA GLY A 209 -18.20 4.11 -17.21
C GLY A 209 -17.38 3.46 -16.11
N LEU A 210 -16.81 2.28 -16.38
CA LEU A 210 -15.95 1.58 -15.42
C LEU A 210 -14.50 1.56 -15.86
N LEU A 211 -13.58 1.77 -14.90
CA LEU A 211 -12.14 1.59 -15.03
C LEU A 211 -11.71 0.47 -14.10
N VAL A 212 -11.50 -0.73 -14.65
CA VAL A 212 -11.30 -1.94 -13.85
C VAL A 212 -9.83 -2.37 -13.87
N THR A 213 -9.27 -2.63 -12.70
CA THR A 213 -7.96 -3.26 -12.54
C THR A 213 -8.01 -4.33 -11.47
N ALA A 214 -7.29 -5.42 -11.71
CA ALA A 214 -7.20 -6.57 -10.81
C ALA A 214 -5.73 -6.84 -10.43
N SER A 215 -5.51 -7.23 -9.17
CA SER A 215 -4.19 -7.55 -8.66
C SER A 215 -3.80 -8.99 -8.96
N ARG A 216 -2.52 -9.33 -8.73
CA ARG A 216 -2.05 -10.72 -8.80
C ARG A 216 -2.80 -11.66 -7.84
N ARG A 217 -3.35 -11.15 -6.72
CA ARG A 217 -4.09 -11.94 -5.71
C ARG A 217 -5.49 -12.30 -6.17
N THR A 218 -6.02 -11.64 -7.18
CA THR A 218 -7.30 -12.00 -7.82
C THR A 218 -7.24 -13.44 -8.36
N GLY A 219 -6.08 -13.85 -8.86
CA GLY A 219 -5.88 -15.16 -9.47
C GLY A 219 -6.43 -15.25 -10.88
N LYS A 220 -5.90 -16.19 -11.66
CA LYS A 220 -6.24 -16.32 -13.10
C LYS A 220 -7.73 -16.60 -13.34
N GLU A 221 -8.31 -17.51 -12.57
CA GLU A 221 -9.73 -17.91 -12.73
C GLU A 221 -10.67 -16.71 -12.48
N ASN A 222 -10.55 -16.05 -11.34
CA ASN A 222 -11.37 -14.89 -11.02
C ASN A 222 -11.15 -13.72 -11.99
N TRP A 223 -9.89 -13.52 -12.42
CA TRP A 223 -9.56 -12.51 -13.41
C TRP A 223 -10.28 -12.77 -14.75
N MET A 224 -10.33 -14.04 -15.20
CA MET A 224 -11.05 -14.42 -16.42
C MET A 224 -12.56 -14.19 -16.29
N ILE A 225 -13.16 -14.58 -15.15
CA ILE A 225 -14.58 -14.33 -14.86
C ILE A 225 -14.90 -12.84 -14.96
N LEU A 226 -14.11 -11.99 -14.26
CA LEU A 226 -14.31 -10.54 -14.28
C LEU A 226 -14.18 -9.98 -15.69
N ARG A 227 -13.14 -10.35 -16.42
CA ARG A 227 -12.90 -9.87 -17.78
C ARG A 227 -14.05 -10.24 -18.71
N ASP A 228 -14.49 -11.51 -18.66
CA ASP A 228 -15.52 -12.00 -19.56
C ASP A 228 -16.90 -11.39 -19.26
N MET A 229 -17.27 -11.23 -17.98
CA MET A 229 -18.53 -10.62 -17.57
C MET A 229 -18.55 -9.10 -17.76
N LEU A 230 -17.42 -8.42 -17.55
CA LEU A 230 -17.32 -6.96 -17.66
C LEU A 230 -16.87 -6.48 -19.06
N SER A 231 -16.82 -7.38 -20.04
CA SER A 231 -16.46 -7.04 -21.44
C SER A 231 -17.61 -6.30 -22.12
N GLN A 232 -17.66 -4.98 -21.93
CA GLN A 232 -18.69 -4.08 -22.47
C GLN A 232 -18.06 -2.78 -23.02
N PRO A 233 -18.70 -2.06 -23.96
CA PRO A 233 -18.13 -0.88 -24.62
C PRO A 233 -17.73 0.25 -23.67
N ASP A 234 -18.42 0.40 -22.55
CA ASP A 234 -18.23 1.46 -21.55
C ASP A 234 -17.45 0.96 -20.31
N VAL A 235 -16.70 -0.12 -20.48
CA VAL A 235 -15.79 -0.66 -19.47
C VAL A 235 -14.37 -0.72 -20.03
N TYR A 236 -13.46 0.00 -19.42
CA TYR A 236 -12.04 -0.20 -19.64
C TYR A 236 -11.50 -1.20 -18.62
N PHE A 237 -11.17 -2.39 -19.05
CA PHE A 237 -10.57 -3.43 -18.23
C PHE A 237 -9.07 -3.55 -18.56
N TRP A 238 -8.20 -3.25 -17.58
CA TRP A 238 -6.76 -3.42 -17.78
C TRP A 238 -6.38 -4.89 -17.70
N ASP A 239 -5.83 -5.41 -18.77
CA ASP A 239 -5.46 -6.82 -18.96
C ASP A 239 -4.12 -7.22 -18.34
N GLY A 240 -3.36 -6.26 -17.85
CA GLY A 240 -2.02 -6.48 -17.25
C GLY A 240 -0.88 -6.19 -18.19
N ASP A 241 -1.15 -5.87 -19.47
CA ASP A 241 -0.14 -5.55 -20.46
C ASP A 241 0.11 -4.04 -20.59
N GLY A 242 1.34 -3.71 -20.95
CA GLY A 242 1.76 -2.33 -21.14
C GLY A 242 1.86 -1.53 -19.85
N ASP A 243 1.75 -0.21 -20.00
CA ASP A 243 1.80 0.71 -18.86
C ASP A 243 0.63 0.52 -17.92
N ASN A 244 0.92 0.41 -16.63
CA ASN A 244 -0.11 0.24 -15.60
C ASN A 244 -0.90 1.54 -15.39
N PRO A 245 -2.23 1.56 -15.68
CA PRO A 245 -3.06 2.76 -15.57
C PRO A 245 -3.53 3.06 -14.13
N TYR A 246 -3.07 2.35 -13.13
CA TYR A 246 -3.57 2.43 -11.76
C TYR A 246 -3.61 3.88 -11.22
N GLN A 247 -2.52 4.63 -11.36
CA GLN A 247 -2.49 6.03 -10.94
C GLN A 247 -3.41 6.92 -11.77
N ALA A 248 -3.62 6.59 -13.05
CA ALA A 248 -4.58 7.29 -13.89
C ALA A 248 -6.02 7.05 -13.43
N PHE A 249 -6.35 5.83 -13.00
CA PHE A 249 -7.65 5.54 -12.40
C PHE A 249 -7.88 6.38 -11.14
N LEU A 250 -6.90 6.46 -10.24
CA LEU A 250 -6.97 7.33 -9.07
C LEU A 250 -7.17 8.81 -9.44
N ALA A 251 -6.47 9.28 -10.47
CA ALA A 251 -6.53 10.67 -10.90
C ALA A 251 -7.85 11.05 -11.59
N ILE A 252 -8.41 10.15 -12.43
CA ILE A 252 -9.47 10.48 -13.40
C ILE A 252 -10.85 10.06 -12.90
N ALA A 253 -11.00 8.96 -12.17
CA ALA A 253 -12.29 8.48 -11.69
C ALA A 253 -13.00 9.50 -10.81
N ASP A 254 -14.32 9.44 -10.80
CA ASP A 254 -15.21 10.28 -9.99
C ASP A 254 -15.58 9.61 -8.66
N ALA A 255 -15.52 8.27 -8.62
CA ALA A 255 -15.72 7.44 -7.41
C ALA A 255 -14.91 6.13 -7.52
N PHE A 256 -14.78 5.44 -6.39
CA PHE A 256 -14.01 4.20 -6.28
C PHE A 256 -14.82 3.07 -5.66
N LEU A 257 -14.67 1.88 -6.22
CA LEU A 257 -15.08 0.61 -5.62
C LEU A 257 -13.80 -0.19 -5.35
N VAL A 258 -13.51 -0.49 -4.10
CA VAL A 258 -12.25 -1.14 -3.69
C VAL A 258 -12.54 -2.39 -2.89
N SER A 259 -11.96 -3.54 -3.26
CA SER A 259 -12.15 -4.79 -2.53
C SER A 259 -11.59 -4.73 -1.10
N ALA A 260 -12.30 -5.32 -0.16
CA ALA A 260 -12.05 -5.25 1.28
C ALA A 260 -10.68 -5.78 1.74
N ASP A 261 -10.00 -6.59 0.92
CA ASP A 261 -8.71 -7.19 1.26
C ASP A 261 -7.51 -6.24 1.19
N SER A 262 -7.68 -5.03 0.62
CA SER A 262 -6.55 -4.14 0.29
C SER A 262 -6.59 -2.81 1.04
N VAL A 263 -6.00 -2.78 2.23
CA VAL A 263 -5.80 -1.54 3.01
C VAL A 263 -5.07 -0.46 2.20
N ASN A 264 -4.07 -0.84 1.38
CA ASN A 264 -3.32 0.12 0.57
C ASN A 264 -4.21 0.80 -0.48
N MET A 265 -4.92 0.01 -1.31
CA MET A 265 -5.77 0.57 -2.37
C MET A 265 -6.90 1.44 -1.79
N VAL A 266 -7.47 1.05 -0.64
CA VAL A 266 -8.47 1.88 0.05
C VAL A 266 -7.86 3.21 0.49
N SER A 267 -6.67 3.18 1.09
CA SER A 267 -5.99 4.41 1.54
C SER A 267 -5.59 5.32 0.38
N GLU A 268 -5.09 4.73 -0.70
CA GLU A 268 -4.72 5.45 -1.93
C GLU A 268 -5.95 6.08 -2.62
N ALA A 269 -7.08 5.37 -2.65
CA ALA A 269 -8.34 5.91 -3.15
C ALA A 269 -8.85 7.06 -2.27
N CYS A 270 -8.83 6.90 -0.94
CA CYS A 270 -9.25 7.94 0.01
C CYS A 270 -8.40 9.21 -0.07
N PHE A 271 -7.10 9.09 -0.42
CA PHE A 271 -6.23 10.25 -0.63
C PHE A 271 -6.77 11.23 -1.69
N THR A 272 -7.52 10.72 -2.67
CA THR A 272 -8.10 11.55 -3.73
C THR A 272 -9.21 12.48 -3.25
N GLY A 273 -9.75 12.28 -2.05
CA GLY A 273 -10.89 13.02 -1.50
C GLY A 273 -12.25 12.70 -2.15
N LYS A 274 -12.30 11.71 -3.04
CA LYS A 274 -13.51 11.29 -3.76
C LYS A 274 -14.22 10.15 -3.03
N PRO A 275 -15.52 9.87 -3.34
CA PRO A 275 -16.26 8.78 -2.72
C PRO A 275 -15.58 7.42 -2.92
N VAL A 276 -15.43 6.66 -1.82
CA VAL A 276 -14.84 5.31 -1.82
C VAL A 276 -15.83 4.34 -1.20
N TYR A 277 -16.15 3.28 -1.93
CA TYR A 277 -17.01 2.20 -1.49
C TYR A 277 -16.25 0.89 -1.40
N ILE A 278 -16.51 0.12 -0.36
CA ILE A 278 -15.82 -1.14 -0.09
C ILE A 278 -16.64 -2.30 -0.67
N LEU A 279 -16.06 -3.00 -1.65
CA LEU A 279 -16.58 -4.24 -2.21
C LEU A 279 -16.36 -5.37 -1.20
N PRO A 280 -17.43 -6.02 -0.71
CA PRO A 280 -17.30 -7.08 0.27
C PRO A 280 -16.62 -8.34 -0.31
N LEU A 281 -15.89 -9.05 0.53
CA LEU A 281 -15.34 -10.38 0.28
C LEU A 281 -15.69 -11.30 1.45
N GLU A 282 -15.65 -12.62 1.24
CA GLU A 282 -15.84 -13.58 2.32
C GLU A 282 -14.72 -13.49 3.35
N GLY A 283 -15.07 -13.41 4.63
CA GLY A 283 -14.10 -13.34 5.75
C GLY A 283 -14.01 -11.95 6.37
N GLY A 284 -12.90 -11.67 7.00
CA GLY A 284 -12.60 -10.37 7.60
C GLY A 284 -13.09 -10.15 9.03
N ALA A 285 -14.17 -10.79 9.44
CA ALA A 285 -14.79 -10.61 10.76
C ALA A 285 -13.79 -10.92 11.91
N GLY A 286 -13.80 -10.09 12.95
CA GLY A 286 -12.93 -10.21 14.11
C GLY A 286 -11.45 -9.88 13.86
N THR A 287 -11.10 -9.43 12.67
CA THR A 287 -9.71 -9.17 12.27
C THR A 287 -9.32 -7.70 12.34
N LYS A 288 -8.04 -7.42 12.15
CA LYS A 288 -7.53 -6.05 12.01
C LYS A 288 -8.07 -5.34 10.76
N PHE A 289 -8.47 -6.08 9.73
CA PHE A 289 -9.07 -5.51 8.52
C PHE A 289 -10.47 -4.97 8.82
N GLU A 290 -11.27 -5.70 9.60
CA GLU A 290 -12.58 -5.19 10.03
C GLU A 290 -12.42 -3.89 10.82
N ARG A 291 -11.48 -3.85 11.79
CA ARG A 291 -11.18 -2.62 12.54
C ARG A 291 -10.81 -1.47 11.61
N PHE A 292 -9.96 -1.74 10.63
CA PHE A 292 -9.59 -0.74 9.62
C PHE A 292 -10.81 -0.20 8.88
N HIS A 293 -11.68 -1.08 8.36
CA HIS A 293 -12.88 -0.65 7.62
C HIS A 293 -13.87 0.10 8.51
N LEU A 294 -14.04 -0.32 9.76
CA LEU A 294 -14.87 0.39 10.74
C LEU A 294 -14.31 1.80 10.98
N GLU A 295 -13.01 1.92 11.27
CA GLU A 295 -12.35 3.21 11.50
C GLU A 295 -12.47 4.15 10.29
N MET A 296 -12.28 3.65 9.07
CA MET A 296 -12.39 4.44 7.84
C MET A 296 -13.84 4.88 7.56
N ARG A 297 -14.81 4.01 7.84
CA ARG A 297 -16.23 4.32 7.71
C ARG A 297 -16.68 5.34 8.75
N ASP A 298 -16.30 5.14 10.02
CA ASP A 298 -16.70 6.02 11.13
C ASP A 298 -16.07 7.42 11.00
N ALA A 299 -14.90 7.50 10.36
CA ALA A 299 -14.27 8.77 9.97
C ALA A 299 -14.88 9.40 8.69
N GLY A 300 -15.86 8.75 8.05
CA GLY A 300 -16.52 9.24 6.85
C GLY A 300 -15.74 9.10 5.54
N HIS A 301 -14.61 8.36 5.56
CA HIS A 301 -13.77 8.18 4.37
C HIS A 301 -14.30 7.11 3.41
N THR A 302 -15.02 6.10 3.93
CA THR A 302 -15.54 5.00 3.11
C THR A 302 -16.99 4.68 3.43
N LYS A 303 -17.66 4.02 2.49
CA LYS A 303 -18.98 3.40 2.67
C LYS A 303 -18.92 1.94 2.24
N THR A 304 -19.82 1.11 2.73
CA THR A 304 -19.98 -0.26 2.22
C THR A 304 -20.73 -0.19 0.90
N PHE A 305 -20.26 -0.91 -0.11
CA PHE A 305 -20.98 -1.10 -1.36
C PHE A 305 -22.11 -2.13 -1.12
N VAL A 306 -23.33 -1.81 -1.51
CA VAL A 306 -24.53 -2.62 -1.30
C VAL A 306 -25.19 -3.09 -2.61
N GLY A 307 -24.51 -2.90 -3.76
CA GLY A 307 -24.92 -3.46 -5.05
C GLY A 307 -25.80 -2.55 -5.90
N ASP A 308 -25.97 -1.27 -5.51
CA ASP A 308 -26.78 -0.26 -6.19
C ASP A 308 -26.10 1.12 -6.25
#